data_aa9cd1f6e57f0c2ba44ef2819363c650
#
_entry.id   aa9cd1f6e57f0c2ba44ef2819363c650
#
_cell.length_a   1.000
_cell.length_b   1.000
_cell.length_c   1.000
_cell.angle_alpha   90.00
_cell.angle_beta   90.00
_cell.angle_gamma   90.00
#
_symmetry.space_group_name_H-M   'P 1'
#
loop_
_entity.id
_entity.type
_entity.pdbx_description
1 polymer ?
#
loop_
_entity_poly.entity_id
_entity_poly.type
_entity_poly.pdbx_seq_one_letter_code
_entity_poly.pdbx_strand_id
1 'polypeptide(L)'
;MLVSSIFHYIRYGNYAVLKNFVLIIVFTILGACSAPLEVGISDPFEASNRQVHEINKSLDRNIVRPIAVLYGDSTPVQLQSAVNNIAMNFSLPSNSINYILQGEIKSASNSSMKFLVNSTLGVVGIYDASSQLGIKSEKTDFGETMAKWGIGEGPYLDILVLGPSNQRDGIGRMVDIVFDPVGLIGAGAKGVATFTSVAFGLSARSQFRESIDSILYQSADSYAQSRLFFLQNRRYELGTNQALPYIDPYN
;
A
#
# COMPACT_ATOMS: atom_id res chain seq x y z
N MET A 1 31.43 33.42 14.04
CA MET A 1 30.51 33.02 15.11
C MET A 1 29.02 33.21 14.74
N LEU A 2 28.57 34.30 14.16
CA LEU A 2 27.16 34.54 13.83
C LEU A 2 26.58 33.60 12.76
N VAL A 3 27.34 33.21 11.75
CA VAL A 3 26.89 32.34 10.66
C VAL A 3 26.62 30.88 11.12
N SER A 4 27.43 30.37 12.06
CA SER A 4 27.23 29.02 12.62
C SER A 4 25.95 28.93 13.48
N SER A 5 25.58 30.02 14.18
CA SER A 5 24.37 30.10 14.98
C SER A 5 23.10 30.14 14.11
N ILE A 6 23.13 30.81 12.96
CA ILE A 6 22.01 30.89 12.02
C ILE A 6 21.73 29.51 11.37
N PHE A 7 22.79 28.80 10.96
CA PHE A 7 22.64 27.44 10.42
C PHE A 7 22.11 26.45 11.47
N HIS A 8 22.50 26.60 12.72
CA HIS A 8 22.00 25.79 13.82
C HIS A 8 20.49 26.05 14.08
N TYR A 9 20.07 27.31 14.06
CA TYR A 9 18.68 27.72 14.27
C TYR A 9 17.73 27.24 13.14
N ILE A 10 18.17 27.33 11.88
CA ILE A 10 17.39 26.84 10.72
C ILE A 10 17.24 25.31 10.75
N ARG A 11 18.29 24.59 11.15
CA ARG A 11 18.28 23.14 11.20
C ARG A 11 17.41 22.58 12.33
N TYR A 12 17.41 23.19 13.51
CA TYR A 12 16.63 22.75 14.67
C TYR A 12 15.20 23.32 14.69
N GLY A 13 14.98 24.50 14.16
CA GLY A 13 13.64 25.10 14.04
C GLY A 13 12.71 24.28 13.16
N ASN A 14 13.21 23.77 12.03
CA ASN A 14 12.43 22.92 11.14
C ASN A 14 12.09 21.56 11.76
N TYR A 15 12.98 20.97 12.55
CA TYR A 15 12.71 19.72 13.26
C TYR A 15 11.67 19.89 14.39
N ALA A 16 11.69 20.99 15.10
CA ALA A 16 10.70 21.25 16.15
C ALA A 16 9.31 21.50 15.57
N VAL A 17 9.21 22.24 14.46
CA VAL A 17 7.94 22.46 13.75
C VAL A 17 7.43 21.14 13.16
N LEU A 18 8.28 20.36 12.52
CA LEU A 18 7.91 19.06 11.96
C LEU A 18 7.49 18.08 13.07
N LYS A 19 8.21 18.03 14.18
CA LYS A 19 7.87 17.20 15.34
C LYS A 19 6.52 17.56 15.94
N ASN A 20 6.24 18.86 16.09
CA ASN A 20 4.96 19.35 16.63
C ASN A 20 3.81 19.09 15.63
N PHE A 21 4.07 19.22 14.34
CA PHE A 21 3.10 18.92 13.29
C PHE A 21 2.75 17.42 13.26
N VAL A 22 3.76 16.56 13.37
CA VAL A 22 3.57 15.09 13.49
C VAL A 22 2.83 14.74 14.78
N LEU A 23 3.15 15.37 15.91
CA LEU A 23 2.45 15.18 17.18
C LEU A 23 0.97 15.61 17.09
N ILE A 24 0.68 16.74 16.46
CA ILE A 24 -0.69 17.20 16.26
C ILE A 24 -1.47 16.23 15.36
N ILE A 25 -0.86 15.74 14.28
CA ILE A 25 -1.46 14.73 13.41
C ILE A 25 -1.74 13.44 14.20
N VAL A 26 -0.80 12.96 15.00
CA VAL A 26 -0.97 11.75 15.83
C VAL A 26 -2.08 11.97 16.86
N PHE A 27 -2.16 13.13 17.53
CA PHE A 27 -3.22 13.43 18.50
C PHE A 27 -4.61 13.62 17.86
N THR A 28 -4.70 14.20 16.66
CA THR A 28 -5.97 14.29 15.93
C THR A 28 -6.46 12.92 15.43
N ILE A 29 -5.55 12.01 15.11
CA ILE A 29 -5.87 10.63 14.73
C ILE A 29 -6.39 9.83 15.93
N LEU A 30 -5.82 10.02 17.13
CA LEU A 30 -6.25 9.32 18.34
C LEU A 30 -7.64 9.77 18.83
N GLY A 31 -8.07 10.98 18.50
CA GLY A 31 -9.40 11.49 18.86
C GLY A 31 -10.56 10.98 17.98
N ALA A 32 -10.27 10.35 16.84
CA ALA A 32 -11.28 9.84 15.90
C ALA A 32 -11.71 8.39 16.19
N CYS A 33 -11.17 7.74 17.23
CA CYS A 33 -11.28 6.30 17.48
C CYS A 33 -12.39 5.93 18.46
N SER A 34 -13.67 6.25 18.19
CA SER A 34 -14.76 5.61 18.95
C SER A 34 -16.08 5.53 18.18
N ALA A 35 -16.02 5.28 16.87
CA ALA A 35 -17.25 4.83 16.19
C ALA A 35 -17.38 3.32 16.38
N PRO A 36 -18.56 2.81 16.81
CA PRO A 36 -18.84 1.38 16.82
C PRO A 36 -18.63 0.82 15.40
N LEU A 37 -18.16 -0.42 15.30
CA LEU A 37 -18.13 -1.16 14.04
C LEU A 37 -19.57 -1.24 13.51
N GLU A 38 -19.97 -0.35 12.62
CA GLU A 38 -21.22 -0.49 11.88
C GLU A 38 -21.14 -1.77 11.05
N VAL A 39 -22.11 -2.64 11.24
CA VAL A 39 -22.31 -3.82 10.40
C VAL A 39 -22.78 -3.31 9.04
N GLY A 40 -21.83 -3.02 8.14
CA GLY A 40 -22.15 -2.46 6.85
C GLY A 40 -20.97 -1.78 6.18
N ILE A 41 -21.23 -1.10 5.08
CA ILE A 41 -20.27 -0.26 4.38
C ILE A 41 -20.50 1.18 4.80
N SER A 42 -19.53 1.78 5.51
CA SER A 42 -19.56 3.20 5.85
C SER A 42 -18.95 4.01 4.69
N ASP A 43 -19.78 4.78 4.00
CA ASP A 43 -19.34 5.62 2.88
C ASP A 43 -20.03 7.00 2.92
N PRO A 44 -19.73 7.82 3.95
CA PRO A 44 -20.31 9.15 4.06
C PRO A 44 -19.82 10.13 2.98
N PHE A 45 -18.76 9.77 2.25
CA PHE A 45 -18.15 10.58 1.21
C PHE A 45 -18.48 10.07 -0.21
N GLU A 46 -19.54 9.26 -0.38
CA GLU A 46 -19.84 8.59 -1.65
C GLU A 46 -19.85 9.55 -2.85
N ALA A 47 -20.45 10.73 -2.72
CA ALA A 47 -20.50 11.70 -3.83
C ALA A 47 -19.11 12.14 -4.30
N SER A 48 -18.19 12.42 -3.38
CA SER A 48 -16.79 12.78 -3.69
C SER A 48 -16.00 11.58 -4.17
N ASN A 49 -16.18 10.43 -3.54
CA ASN A 49 -15.51 9.19 -3.91
C ASN A 49 -15.86 8.77 -5.34
N ARG A 50 -17.12 8.90 -5.75
CA ARG A 50 -17.56 8.63 -7.13
C ARG A 50 -16.87 9.54 -8.14
N GLN A 51 -16.66 10.82 -7.83
CA GLN A 51 -15.92 11.74 -8.70
C GLN A 51 -14.46 11.31 -8.86
N VAL A 52 -13.79 10.97 -7.76
CA VAL A 52 -12.41 10.48 -7.78
C VAL A 52 -12.32 9.15 -8.53
N HIS A 53 -13.29 8.24 -8.32
CA HIS A 53 -13.39 6.99 -9.06
C HIS A 53 -13.45 7.19 -10.57
N GLU A 54 -14.29 8.12 -11.07
CA GLU A 54 -14.36 8.39 -12.51
C GLU A 54 -13.06 8.99 -13.05
N ILE A 55 -12.35 9.81 -12.28
CA ILE A 55 -11.01 10.28 -12.67
C ILE A 55 -10.03 9.11 -12.72
N ASN A 56 -9.98 8.26 -11.69
CA ASN A 56 -9.11 7.08 -11.65
C ASN A 56 -9.41 6.12 -12.81
N LYS A 57 -10.68 5.88 -13.11
CA LYS A 57 -11.15 5.05 -14.22
C LYS A 57 -10.73 5.65 -15.58
N SER A 58 -10.79 6.98 -15.71
CA SER A 58 -10.30 7.69 -16.90
C SER A 58 -8.78 7.57 -17.05
N LEU A 59 -8.03 7.72 -15.94
CA LEU A 59 -6.59 7.53 -15.93
C LEU A 59 -6.21 6.09 -16.30
N ASP A 60 -6.92 5.09 -15.73
CA ASP A 60 -6.70 3.69 -16.11
C ASP A 60 -6.95 3.47 -17.59
N ARG A 61 -8.10 3.91 -18.10
CA ARG A 61 -8.49 3.71 -19.52
C ARG A 61 -7.49 4.30 -20.50
N ASN A 62 -7.03 5.52 -20.23
CA ASN A 62 -6.26 6.30 -21.19
C ASN A 62 -4.73 6.18 -21.02
N ILE A 63 -4.26 5.78 -19.84
CA ILE A 63 -2.83 5.75 -19.52
C ILE A 63 -2.40 4.39 -18.97
N VAL A 64 -2.95 3.96 -17.80
CA VAL A 64 -2.42 2.78 -17.11
C VAL A 64 -2.68 1.50 -17.89
N ARG A 65 -3.92 1.29 -18.35
CA ARG A 65 -4.31 0.10 -19.10
C ARG A 65 -3.51 -0.08 -20.41
N PRO A 66 -3.38 0.90 -21.30
CA PRO A 66 -2.59 0.72 -22.52
C PRO A 66 -1.11 0.45 -22.23
N ILE A 67 -0.51 1.13 -21.24
CA ILE A 67 0.88 0.88 -20.84
C ILE A 67 1.02 -0.52 -20.23
N ALA A 68 0.09 -0.94 -19.38
CA ALA A 68 0.12 -2.27 -18.76
C ALA A 68 -0.02 -3.39 -19.79
N VAL A 69 -0.91 -3.23 -20.78
CA VAL A 69 -1.04 -4.20 -21.88
C VAL A 69 0.24 -4.26 -22.69
N LEU A 70 0.80 -3.10 -23.10
CA LEU A 70 2.07 -3.06 -23.81
C LEU A 70 3.21 -3.72 -23.01
N TYR A 71 3.31 -3.42 -21.72
CA TYR A 71 4.30 -4.04 -20.84
C TYR A 71 4.12 -5.55 -20.74
N GLY A 72 2.89 -6.02 -20.50
CA GLY A 72 2.59 -7.44 -20.37
C GLY A 72 2.82 -8.24 -21.63
N ASP A 73 2.42 -7.70 -22.77
CA ASP A 73 2.50 -8.39 -24.07
C ASP A 73 3.92 -8.33 -24.69
N SER A 74 4.70 -7.27 -24.39
CA SER A 74 6.02 -7.04 -25.00
C SER A 74 7.19 -7.47 -24.12
N THR A 75 7.01 -7.63 -22.80
CA THR A 75 8.09 -7.96 -21.87
C THR A 75 8.12 -9.46 -21.62
N PRO A 76 9.27 -10.14 -21.82
CA PRO A 76 9.41 -11.56 -21.49
C PRO A 76 9.06 -11.85 -20.01
N VAL A 77 8.37 -12.97 -19.76
CA VAL A 77 7.89 -13.37 -18.42
C VAL A 77 9.04 -13.42 -17.39
N GLN A 78 10.23 -13.85 -17.81
CA GLN A 78 11.41 -13.91 -16.95
C GLN A 78 11.82 -12.50 -16.47
N LEU A 79 11.75 -11.50 -17.35
CA LEU A 79 12.08 -10.12 -16.99
C LEU A 79 10.99 -9.51 -16.09
N GLN A 80 9.70 -9.78 -16.37
CA GLN A 80 8.61 -9.38 -15.49
C GLN A 80 8.79 -9.98 -14.09
N SER A 81 9.13 -11.27 -14.02
CA SER A 81 9.39 -11.96 -12.74
C SER A 81 10.56 -11.35 -11.99
N ALA A 82 11.66 -11.02 -12.68
CA ALA A 82 12.83 -10.38 -12.06
C ALA A 82 12.47 -8.99 -11.49
N VAL A 83 11.74 -8.17 -12.24
CA VAL A 83 11.28 -6.85 -11.79
C VAL A 83 10.33 -6.98 -10.59
N ASN A 84 9.41 -7.93 -10.62
CA ASN A 84 8.49 -8.19 -9.52
C ASN A 84 9.23 -8.66 -8.27
N ASN A 85 10.23 -9.53 -8.40
CA ASN A 85 11.06 -9.99 -7.29
C ASN A 85 11.83 -8.84 -6.65
N ILE A 86 12.40 -7.93 -7.47
CA ILE A 86 13.09 -6.72 -6.97
C ILE A 86 12.10 -5.83 -6.19
N ALA A 87 10.91 -5.57 -6.74
CA ALA A 87 9.89 -4.77 -6.07
C ALA A 87 9.49 -5.38 -4.73
N MET A 88 9.23 -6.69 -4.69
CA MET A 88 8.92 -7.41 -3.46
C MET A 88 10.09 -7.39 -2.48
N ASN A 89 11.34 -7.54 -2.94
CA ASN A 89 12.52 -7.48 -2.08
C ASN A 89 12.66 -6.12 -1.40
N PHE A 90 12.42 -5.02 -2.12
CA PHE A 90 12.46 -3.68 -1.53
C PHE A 90 11.30 -3.38 -0.57
N SER A 91 10.21 -4.15 -0.59
CA SER A 91 9.15 -4.01 0.42
C SER A 91 9.47 -4.70 1.75
N LEU A 92 10.38 -5.66 1.77
CA LEU A 92 10.67 -6.48 2.95
C LEU A 92 11.19 -5.69 4.17
N PRO A 93 12.02 -4.63 4.03
CA PRO A 93 12.40 -3.80 5.17
C PRO A 93 11.21 -3.13 5.84
N SER A 94 10.25 -2.59 5.07
CA SER A 94 9.01 -2.02 5.60
C SER A 94 8.14 -3.10 6.27
N ASN A 95 7.99 -4.27 5.63
CA ASN A 95 7.29 -5.41 6.23
C ASN A 95 7.91 -5.81 7.58
N SER A 96 9.25 -5.85 7.68
CA SER A 96 9.94 -6.19 8.93
C SER A 96 9.61 -5.20 10.04
N ILE A 97 9.61 -3.90 9.76
CA ILE A 97 9.24 -2.86 10.73
C ILE A 97 7.79 -3.02 11.15
N ASN A 98 6.87 -3.20 10.21
CA ASN A 98 5.45 -3.41 10.51
C ASN A 98 5.23 -4.64 11.39
N TYR A 99 5.89 -5.77 11.11
CA TYR A 99 5.82 -6.96 11.96
C TYR A 99 6.37 -6.73 13.38
N ILE A 100 7.44 -5.93 13.54
CA ILE A 100 7.93 -5.53 14.88
C ILE A 100 6.85 -4.74 15.63
N LEU A 101 6.22 -3.76 14.96
CA LEU A 101 5.15 -2.94 15.53
C LEU A 101 3.89 -3.74 15.88
N GLN A 102 3.68 -4.87 15.19
CA GLN A 102 2.61 -5.84 15.44
C GLN A 102 2.95 -6.83 16.56
N GLY A 103 4.20 -6.85 17.06
CA GLY A 103 4.68 -7.83 18.03
C GLY A 103 5.02 -9.20 17.43
N GLU A 104 5.04 -9.32 16.11
CA GLU A 104 5.30 -10.58 15.37
C GLU A 104 6.79 -10.75 15.04
N ILE A 105 7.60 -10.98 16.07
CA ILE A 105 9.07 -11.05 15.92
C ILE A 105 9.52 -12.13 14.95
N LYS A 106 8.82 -13.29 14.91
CA LYS A 106 9.15 -14.36 13.95
C LYS A 106 8.95 -13.91 12.50
N SER A 107 7.83 -13.26 12.19
CA SER A 107 7.53 -12.74 10.85
C SER A 107 8.49 -11.60 10.48
N ALA A 108 8.84 -10.73 11.43
CA ALA A 108 9.85 -9.70 11.26
C ALA A 108 11.23 -10.29 10.91
N SER A 109 11.65 -11.31 11.66
CA SER A 109 12.92 -12.01 11.41
C SER A 109 12.94 -12.68 10.03
N ASN A 110 11.84 -13.32 9.65
CA ASN A 110 11.70 -13.93 8.32
C ASN A 110 11.80 -12.89 7.20
N SER A 111 11.12 -11.74 7.34
CA SER A 111 11.18 -10.66 6.36
C SER A 111 12.59 -10.10 6.23
N SER A 112 13.28 -9.85 7.35
CA SER A 112 14.66 -9.40 7.37
C SER A 112 15.61 -10.42 6.73
N MET A 113 15.47 -11.70 7.08
CA MET A 113 16.29 -12.78 6.51
C MET A 113 16.04 -12.92 5.01
N LYS A 114 14.77 -12.88 4.56
CA LYS A 114 14.40 -12.90 3.15
C LYS A 114 15.05 -11.74 2.40
N PHE A 115 15.02 -10.53 2.95
CA PHE A 115 15.67 -9.35 2.38
C PHE A 115 17.18 -9.57 2.20
N LEU A 116 17.88 -10.04 3.25
CA LEU A 116 19.33 -10.26 3.22
C LEU A 116 19.71 -11.33 2.20
N VAL A 117 19.03 -12.46 2.20
CA VAL A 117 19.30 -13.57 1.26
C VAL A 117 19.04 -13.14 -0.17
N ASN A 118 17.91 -12.49 -0.45
CA ASN A 118 17.60 -12.07 -1.82
C ASN A 118 18.47 -10.91 -2.28
N SER A 119 18.92 -10.04 -1.38
CA SER A 119 19.83 -8.94 -1.74
C SER A 119 21.26 -9.43 -2.01
N THR A 120 21.70 -10.52 -1.38
CA THR A 120 23.05 -11.10 -1.56
C THR A 120 23.04 -12.22 -2.58
N LEU A 121 22.45 -13.38 -2.26
CA LEU A 121 22.42 -14.54 -3.13
C LEU A 121 21.46 -14.38 -4.31
N GLY A 122 20.40 -13.58 -4.15
CA GLY A 122 19.42 -13.28 -5.19
C GLY A 122 19.78 -12.11 -6.10
N VAL A 123 21.01 -11.55 -5.98
CA VAL A 123 21.51 -10.41 -6.78
C VAL A 123 20.51 -9.23 -6.70
N VAL A 124 20.45 -8.59 -5.52
CA VAL A 124 19.55 -7.44 -5.24
C VAL A 124 18.06 -7.78 -5.41
N GLY A 125 17.72 -9.07 -5.33
CA GLY A 125 16.32 -9.53 -5.44
C GLY A 125 15.87 -9.92 -6.85
N ILE A 126 16.77 -9.98 -7.84
CA ILE A 126 16.44 -10.50 -9.19
C ILE A 126 15.91 -11.95 -9.07
N TYR A 127 16.56 -12.75 -8.23
CA TYR A 127 16.14 -14.12 -7.92
C TYR A 127 15.62 -14.22 -6.49
N ASP A 128 14.50 -14.94 -6.29
CA ASP A 128 14.00 -15.28 -4.95
C ASP A 128 14.75 -16.49 -4.40
N ALA A 129 16.02 -16.28 -4.03
CA ALA A 129 16.88 -17.31 -3.45
C ALA A 129 16.36 -17.77 -2.08
N SER A 130 15.72 -16.90 -1.33
CA SER A 130 15.17 -17.20 -0.01
C SER A 130 14.07 -18.25 -0.04
N SER A 131 13.23 -18.25 -1.07
CA SER A 131 12.15 -19.25 -1.22
C SER A 131 12.72 -20.65 -1.46
N GLN A 132 13.87 -20.78 -2.12
CA GLN A 132 14.56 -22.06 -2.28
C GLN A 132 15.11 -22.58 -0.93
N LEU A 133 15.38 -21.70 0.02
CA LEU A 133 15.78 -22.04 1.39
C LEU A 133 14.61 -22.21 2.35
N GLY A 134 13.36 -22.15 1.85
CA GLY A 134 12.16 -22.29 2.65
C GLY A 134 11.82 -21.06 3.51
N ILE A 135 12.48 -19.91 3.31
CA ILE A 135 12.21 -18.67 4.03
C ILE A 135 11.01 -17.99 3.40
N LYS A 136 9.88 -17.98 4.12
CA LYS A 136 8.64 -17.33 3.68
C LYS A 136 8.41 -16.05 4.47
N SER A 137 7.94 -15.02 3.78
CA SER A 137 7.45 -13.79 4.38
C SER A 137 6.21 -13.36 3.61
N GLU A 138 5.17 -13.03 4.33
CA GLU A 138 3.96 -12.46 3.76
C GLU A 138 4.09 -10.94 3.69
N LYS A 139 3.22 -10.33 2.89
CA LYS A 139 3.15 -8.88 2.81
C LYS A 139 2.37 -8.36 4.02
N THR A 140 2.82 -7.26 4.59
CA THR A 140 2.10 -6.49 5.60
C THR A 140 2.33 -5.00 5.36
N ASP A 141 1.51 -4.16 6.00
CA ASP A 141 1.57 -2.70 5.88
C ASP A 141 1.16 -2.03 7.20
N PHE A 142 1.31 -0.71 7.28
CA PHE A 142 0.95 0.02 8.49
C PHE A 142 -0.56 0.07 8.73
N GLY A 143 -1.39 -0.05 7.70
CA GLY A 143 -2.85 -0.20 7.84
C GLY A 143 -3.23 -1.49 8.58
N GLU A 144 -2.55 -2.61 8.27
CA GLU A 144 -2.68 -3.86 9.03
C GLU A 144 -2.16 -3.70 10.47
N THR A 145 -1.03 -3.01 10.65
CA THR A 145 -0.49 -2.70 11.98
C THR A 145 -1.51 -1.94 12.83
N MET A 146 -2.14 -0.91 12.26
CA MET A 146 -3.23 -0.18 12.92
C MET A 146 -4.44 -1.07 13.23
N ALA A 147 -4.79 -2.00 12.33
CA ALA A 147 -5.87 -2.96 12.57
C ALA A 147 -5.57 -3.88 13.76
N LYS A 148 -4.35 -4.39 13.87
CA LYS A 148 -3.89 -5.20 15.01
C LYS A 148 -3.86 -4.42 16.33
N TRP A 149 -3.68 -3.10 16.25
CA TRP A 149 -3.83 -2.20 17.41
C TRP A 149 -5.30 -1.92 17.76
N GLY A 150 -6.27 -2.50 17.04
CA GLY A 150 -7.70 -2.32 17.28
C GLY A 150 -8.31 -1.08 16.63
N ILE A 151 -7.58 -0.42 15.71
CA ILE A 151 -8.09 0.74 14.97
C ILE A 151 -9.01 0.22 13.85
N GLY A 152 -10.28 0.64 13.88
CA GLY A 152 -11.28 0.31 12.87
C GLY A 152 -10.92 0.81 11.47
N GLU A 153 -11.57 0.24 10.44
CA GLU A 153 -11.31 0.62 9.05
C GLU A 153 -11.72 2.07 8.72
N GLY A 154 -12.70 2.60 9.44
CA GLY A 154 -13.26 3.93 9.19
C GLY A 154 -14.03 4.03 7.86
N PRO A 155 -14.40 5.25 7.43
CA PRO A 155 -15.07 5.49 6.17
C PRO A 155 -14.29 4.98 4.96
N TYR A 156 -15.03 4.52 3.94
CA TYR A 156 -14.46 4.23 2.63
C TYR A 156 -13.97 5.52 1.96
N LEU A 157 -12.86 5.42 1.26
CA LEU A 157 -12.23 6.51 0.50
C LEU A 157 -11.76 5.97 -0.85
N ASP A 158 -12.04 6.71 -1.92
CA ASP A 158 -11.35 6.51 -3.20
C ASP A 158 -10.25 7.57 -3.32
N ILE A 159 -9.00 7.12 -3.39
CA ILE A 159 -7.84 8.03 -3.39
C ILE A 159 -7.37 8.24 -4.82
N LEU A 160 -7.16 9.50 -5.20
CA LEU A 160 -6.68 9.85 -6.52
C LEU A 160 -5.37 9.10 -6.84
N VAL A 161 -5.33 8.42 -7.99
CA VAL A 161 -4.23 7.58 -8.49
C VAL A 161 -4.06 6.27 -7.72
N LEU A 162 -4.31 6.24 -6.40
CA LEU A 162 -4.14 5.06 -5.56
C LEU A 162 -5.36 4.13 -5.52
N GLY A 163 -6.53 4.63 -5.94
CA GLY A 163 -7.78 3.87 -6.03
C GLY A 163 -8.45 3.58 -4.69
N PRO A 164 -9.23 2.51 -4.62
CA PRO A 164 -10.01 2.11 -3.46
C PRO A 164 -9.18 2.00 -2.18
N SER A 165 -9.71 2.53 -1.08
CA SER A 165 -9.09 2.52 0.24
C SER A 165 -10.17 2.69 1.33
N ASN A 166 -9.75 2.71 2.58
CA ASN A 166 -10.50 3.21 3.71
C ASN A 166 -9.63 4.19 4.51
N GLN A 167 -10.20 4.86 5.50
CA GLN A 167 -9.48 5.87 6.28
C GLN A 167 -8.21 5.30 6.93
N ARG A 168 -8.31 4.15 7.60
CA ARG A 168 -7.17 3.50 8.25
C ARG A 168 -6.08 3.17 7.25
N ASP A 169 -6.41 2.48 6.17
CA ASP A 169 -5.44 2.01 5.19
C ASP A 169 -4.85 3.16 4.36
N GLY A 170 -5.63 4.24 4.13
CA GLY A 170 -5.14 5.46 3.50
C GLY A 170 -4.08 6.16 4.36
N ILE A 171 -4.32 6.28 5.67
CA ILE A 171 -3.33 6.78 6.63
C ILE A 171 -2.12 5.85 6.68
N GLY A 172 -2.35 4.53 6.74
CA GLY A 172 -1.30 3.52 6.74
C GLY A 172 -0.36 3.66 5.55
N ARG A 173 -0.90 3.80 4.35
CA ARG A 173 -0.11 4.04 3.12
C ARG A 173 0.75 5.32 3.20
N MET A 174 0.21 6.40 3.77
CA MET A 174 0.98 7.64 3.97
C MET A 174 2.15 7.42 4.92
N VAL A 175 1.93 6.69 6.02
CA VAL A 175 2.99 6.35 6.98
C VAL A 175 4.06 5.48 6.32
N ASP A 176 3.68 4.44 5.59
CA ASP A 176 4.62 3.57 4.87
C ASP A 176 5.46 4.35 3.85
N ILE A 177 4.88 5.34 3.14
CA ILE A 177 5.61 6.19 2.19
C ILE A 177 6.61 7.12 2.89
N VAL A 178 6.19 7.76 4.00
CA VAL A 178 7.02 8.73 4.75
C VAL A 178 8.15 8.04 5.50
N PHE A 179 7.88 6.88 6.07
CA PHE A 179 8.83 6.12 6.86
C PHE A 179 9.46 4.95 6.10
N ASP A 180 9.44 4.99 4.76
CA ASP A 180 10.07 3.98 3.92
C ASP A 180 11.59 3.84 4.22
N PRO A 181 12.02 2.71 4.81
CA PRO A 181 13.42 2.52 5.20
C PRO A 181 14.36 2.42 4.00
N VAL A 182 13.86 2.13 2.80
CA VAL A 182 14.66 2.07 1.57
C VAL A 182 15.19 3.47 1.22
N GLY A 183 14.44 4.52 1.57
CA GLY A 183 14.89 5.90 1.43
C GLY A 183 16.16 6.21 2.25
N LEU A 184 16.41 5.48 3.33
CA LEU A 184 17.60 5.63 4.17
C LEU A 184 18.86 5.01 3.53
N ILE A 185 18.71 4.06 2.62
CA ILE A 185 19.82 3.42 1.90
C ILE A 185 20.43 4.40 0.88
N GLY A 186 19.62 5.32 0.35
CA GLY A 186 20.05 6.36 -0.57
C GLY A 186 19.10 6.57 -1.75
N ALA A 187 19.28 7.70 -2.43
CA ALA A 187 18.41 8.10 -3.54
C ALA A 187 18.38 7.09 -4.69
N GLY A 188 19.50 6.42 -4.98
CA GLY A 188 19.57 5.38 -6.01
C GLY A 188 18.69 4.18 -5.68
N ALA A 189 18.77 3.66 -4.45
CA ALA A 189 17.95 2.54 -4.00
C ALA A 189 16.44 2.90 -4.04
N LYS A 190 16.10 4.11 -3.57
CA LYS A 190 14.72 4.61 -3.64
C LYS A 190 14.20 4.73 -5.08
N GLY A 191 15.04 5.20 -6.01
CA GLY A 191 14.69 5.27 -7.43
C GLY A 191 14.39 3.90 -8.04
N VAL A 192 15.25 2.91 -7.77
CA VAL A 192 15.02 1.53 -8.22
C VAL A 192 13.76 0.94 -7.60
N ALA A 193 13.57 1.10 -6.30
CA ALA A 193 12.37 0.61 -5.61
C ALA A 193 11.08 1.22 -6.18
N THR A 194 11.06 2.53 -6.42
CA THR A 194 9.91 3.22 -7.02
C THR A 194 9.64 2.71 -8.44
N PHE A 195 10.68 2.63 -9.28
CA PHE A 195 10.54 2.14 -10.65
C PHE A 195 10.00 0.71 -10.69
N THR A 196 10.59 -0.18 -9.90
CA THR A 196 10.16 -1.59 -9.87
C THR A 196 8.77 -1.76 -9.27
N SER A 197 8.36 -0.92 -8.31
CA SER A 197 6.99 -0.93 -7.76
C SER A 197 5.96 -0.48 -8.80
N VAL A 198 6.27 0.53 -9.60
CA VAL A 198 5.39 0.95 -10.72
C VAL A 198 5.29 -0.18 -11.75
N ALA A 199 6.41 -0.78 -12.15
CA ALA A 199 6.41 -1.89 -13.10
C ALA A 199 5.68 -3.13 -12.55
N PHE A 200 5.77 -3.40 -11.24
CA PHE A 200 4.98 -4.43 -10.56
C PHE A 200 3.47 -4.15 -10.67
N GLY A 201 3.06 -2.90 -10.43
CA GLY A 201 1.67 -2.48 -10.62
C GLY A 201 1.17 -2.67 -12.06
N LEU A 202 1.99 -2.32 -13.06
CA LEU A 202 1.67 -2.54 -14.48
C LEU A 202 1.58 -4.04 -14.81
N SER A 203 2.48 -4.86 -14.27
CA SER A 203 2.46 -6.31 -14.40
C SER A 203 1.16 -6.90 -13.84
N ALA A 204 0.78 -6.51 -12.62
CA ALA A 204 -0.46 -6.92 -11.98
C ALA A 204 -1.69 -6.46 -12.79
N ARG A 205 -1.71 -5.19 -13.26
CA ARG A 205 -2.80 -4.66 -14.08
C ARG A 205 -2.96 -5.44 -15.40
N SER A 206 -1.86 -5.85 -16.01
CA SER A 206 -1.87 -6.68 -17.23
C SER A 206 -2.34 -8.10 -16.91
N GLN A 207 -1.82 -8.73 -15.86
CA GLN A 207 -2.16 -10.09 -15.47
C GLN A 207 -3.64 -10.26 -15.12
N PHE A 208 -4.20 -9.30 -14.40
CA PHE A 208 -5.60 -9.29 -13.96
C PHE A 208 -6.51 -8.45 -14.88
N ARG A 209 -6.09 -8.19 -16.15
CA ARG A 209 -6.80 -7.26 -17.02
C ARG A 209 -8.27 -7.60 -17.22
N GLU A 210 -8.62 -8.86 -17.42
CA GLU A 210 -10.00 -9.27 -17.64
C GLU A 210 -10.89 -9.00 -16.43
N SER A 211 -10.41 -9.33 -15.23
CA SER A 211 -11.15 -9.08 -13.99
C SER A 211 -11.30 -7.58 -13.72
N ILE A 212 -10.22 -6.81 -13.90
CA ILE A 212 -10.24 -5.36 -13.68
C ILE A 212 -11.11 -4.67 -14.74
N ASP A 213 -11.01 -5.06 -16.02
CA ASP A 213 -11.85 -4.52 -17.10
C ASP A 213 -13.32 -4.85 -16.87
N SER A 214 -13.65 -6.04 -16.36
CA SER A 214 -15.01 -6.42 -16.00
C SER A 214 -15.58 -5.51 -14.91
N ILE A 215 -14.81 -5.26 -13.85
CA ILE A 215 -15.23 -4.38 -12.75
C ILE A 215 -15.36 -2.94 -13.22
N LEU A 216 -14.33 -2.39 -13.88
CA LEU A 216 -14.29 -0.97 -14.21
C LEU A 216 -15.17 -0.58 -15.41
N TYR A 217 -15.32 -1.46 -16.41
CA TYR A 217 -15.91 -1.07 -17.70
C TYR A 217 -17.16 -1.83 -18.10
N GLN A 218 -17.41 -3.01 -17.50
CA GLN A 218 -18.54 -3.86 -17.88
C GLN A 218 -19.61 -3.95 -16.78
N SER A 219 -19.31 -3.54 -15.54
CA SER A 219 -20.28 -3.53 -14.46
C SER A 219 -21.29 -2.39 -14.60
N ALA A 220 -22.50 -2.59 -14.09
CA ALA A 220 -23.55 -1.56 -14.05
C ALA A 220 -23.16 -0.36 -13.17
N ASP A 221 -22.50 -0.61 -12.04
CA ASP A 221 -21.94 0.40 -11.13
C ASP A 221 -20.51 0.01 -10.75
N SER A 222 -19.54 0.53 -11.51
CA SER A 222 -18.11 0.23 -11.30
C SER A 222 -17.58 0.73 -9.96
N TYR A 223 -18.13 1.82 -9.45
CA TYR A 223 -17.76 2.36 -8.14
C TYR A 223 -18.19 1.41 -7.00
N ALA A 224 -19.47 1.05 -6.97
CA ALA A 224 -19.99 0.16 -5.93
C ALA A 224 -19.28 -1.21 -5.95
N GLN A 225 -19.00 -1.73 -7.13
CA GLN A 225 -18.31 -3.01 -7.29
C GLN A 225 -16.84 -2.95 -6.86
N SER A 226 -16.12 -1.89 -7.22
CA SER A 226 -14.73 -1.68 -6.79
C SER A 226 -14.63 -1.51 -5.27
N ARG A 227 -15.56 -0.74 -4.67
CA ARG A 227 -15.67 -0.56 -3.22
C ARG A 227 -15.90 -1.89 -2.50
N LEU A 228 -16.87 -2.65 -2.97
CA LEU A 228 -17.20 -3.96 -2.37
C LEU A 228 -16.02 -4.92 -2.47
N PHE A 229 -15.40 -5.03 -3.65
CA PHE A 229 -14.25 -5.90 -3.88
C PHE A 229 -13.08 -5.53 -2.95
N PHE A 230 -12.74 -4.24 -2.85
CA PHE A 230 -11.69 -3.77 -1.98
C PHE A 230 -11.95 -4.12 -0.52
N LEU A 231 -13.14 -3.79 0.00
CA LEU A 231 -13.46 -4.03 1.41
C LEU A 231 -13.48 -5.52 1.76
N GLN A 232 -14.05 -6.35 0.88
CA GLN A 232 -14.05 -7.82 1.09
C GLN A 232 -12.65 -8.39 1.10
N ASN A 233 -11.81 -8.03 0.11
CA ASN A 233 -10.44 -8.51 0.03
C ASN A 233 -9.62 -8.05 1.25
N ARG A 234 -9.76 -6.78 1.64
CA ARG A 234 -9.03 -6.24 2.78
C ARG A 234 -9.41 -6.88 4.11
N ARG A 235 -10.70 -7.09 4.33
CA ARG A 235 -11.20 -7.80 5.52
C ARG A 235 -10.75 -9.26 5.54
N TYR A 236 -10.68 -9.91 4.39
CA TYR A 236 -10.13 -11.26 4.27
C TYR A 236 -8.63 -11.29 4.63
N GLU A 237 -7.83 -10.38 4.08
CA GLU A 237 -6.39 -10.25 4.40
C GLU A 237 -6.14 -10.06 5.90
N LEU A 238 -6.99 -9.28 6.57
CA LEU A 238 -6.89 -9.01 8.00
C LEU A 238 -7.45 -10.14 8.89
N GLY A 239 -7.98 -11.22 8.31
CA GLY A 239 -8.62 -12.30 9.05
C GLY A 239 -9.92 -11.89 9.76
N THR A 240 -10.44 -10.70 9.46
CA THR A 240 -11.67 -10.17 10.05
C THR A 240 -12.88 -10.60 9.20
N ASN A 241 -13.05 -11.89 8.96
CA ASN A 241 -14.12 -12.48 8.15
C ASN A 241 -15.52 -12.23 8.74
N GLN A 242 -15.91 -10.99 8.92
CA GLN A 242 -17.31 -10.62 8.94
C GLN A 242 -17.77 -10.61 7.48
N ALA A 243 -18.35 -11.72 7.02
CA ALA A 243 -19.06 -11.74 5.76
C ALA A 243 -19.99 -10.52 5.77
N LEU A 244 -19.79 -9.59 4.83
CA LEU A 244 -20.78 -8.53 4.65
C LEU A 244 -22.12 -9.23 4.45
N PRO A 245 -23.18 -8.84 5.16
CA PRO A 245 -24.50 -9.38 4.87
C PRO A 245 -24.73 -9.17 3.36
N TYR A 246 -25.13 -10.23 2.68
CA TYR A 246 -25.54 -10.13 1.29
C TYR A 246 -26.68 -9.12 1.22
N ILE A 247 -26.39 -7.93 0.75
CA ILE A 247 -27.40 -6.92 0.44
C ILE A 247 -27.78 -7.21 -1.01
N ASP A 248 -28.98 -7.76 -1.18
CA ASP A 248 -29.55 -7.93 -2.51
C ASP A 248 -29.66 -6.54 -3.17
N PRO A 249 -28.93 -6.28 -4.27
CA PRO A 249 -28.97 -4.98 -4.92
C PRO A 249 -30.32 -4.66 -5.58
N TYR A 250 -31.28 -5.60 -5.55
CA TYR A 250 -32.61 -5.47 -6.14
C TYR A 250 -33.76 -5.43 -5.11
N ASN A 251 -33.44 -5.40 -3.79
CA ASN A 251 -34.40 -5.20 -2.71
C ASN A 251 -34.30 -3.82 -2.11
#